data_6f4eb3c57d27aff15453dff16ed19416
#
_entry.id   6f4eb3c57d27aff15453dff16ed19416
#
_cell.length_a   1.000
_cell.length_b   1.000
_cell.length_c   1.000
_cell.angle_alpha   90.00
_cell.angle_beta   90.00
_cell.angle_gamma   90.00
#
_symmetry.space_group_name_H-M   'P 1'
#
loop_
_entity.id
_entity.type
_entity.pdbx_description
1 polymer ?
#
loop_
_entity_poly.entity_id
_entity_poly.type
_entity_poly.pdbx_seq_one_letter_code
_entity_poly.pdbx_strand_id
1 'polypeptide(L)'
;SYTIKQDVGDVEMSKNYNTLLPDLLLKYSFSDKFDLSATYNHNIWRPYYSEFNPFLLPSDDGTYYRGNMDLQANPSDRVSLKFGIRKKYFISANYYFSNHDYWTSYVVEDGKTISEPTNFDGRVERYSLNFNTNQSFFKNKLSINLNVSGNYTDNSDFNTRNNLQAKNYISNIGGSSNISYTNLLSKNINLNAWVGYY
;
A
#
# COMPACT_ATOMS: atom_id res chain seq x y z
N SER A 1 -15.33 1.30 -18.93
CA SER A 1 -14.44 2.16 -19.74
C SER A 1 -14.44 3.56 -19.14
N TYR A 2 -13.31 4.18 -19.14
CA TYR A 2 -13.13 5.53 -18.62
C TYR A 2 -12.43 6.38 -19.67
N THR A 3 -13.04 7.48 -20.04
CA THR A 3 -12.49 8.41 -21.03
C THR A 3 -12.26 9.74 -20.35
N ILE A 4 -11.04 10.23 -20.33
CA ILE A 4 -10.71 11.61 -19.95
C ILE A 4 -10.56 12.40 -21.24
N LYS A 5 -11.33 13.48 -21.35
CA LYS A 5 -11.12 14.51 -22.36
C LYS A 5 -10.75 15.79 -21.61
N GLN A 6 -9.66 16.38 -21.99
CA GLN A 6 -9.24 17.69 -21.52
C GLN A 6 -8.96 18.57 -22.71
N ASP A 7 -9.60 19.70 -22.74
CA ASP A 7 -9.30 20.81 -23.63
C ASP A 7 -8.44 21.80 -22.85
N VAL A 8 -7.17 21.91 -23.22
CA VAL A 8 -6.19 22.77 -22.54
C VAL A 8 -5.59 23.68 -23.60
N GLY A 9 -6.23 24.82 -23.80
CA GLY A 9 -5.88 25.73 -24.89
C GLY A 9 -6.09 25.03 -26.25
N ASP A 10 -5.05 25.00 -27.08
CA ASP A 10 -5.08 24.32 -28.36
C ASP A 10 -4.71 22.83 -28.31
N VAL A 11 -4.60 22.25 -27.12
CA VAL A 11 -4.20 20.84 -26.92
C VAL A 11 -5.39 20.01 -26.46
N GLU A 12 -5.85 19.10 -27.29
CA GLU A 12 -6.86 18.11 -26.94
C GLU A 12 -6.19 16.79 -26.53
N MET A 13 -6.47 16.32 -25.31
CA MET A 13 -6.03 15.03 -24.82
C MET A 13 -7.22 14.10 -24.60
N SER A 14 -7.13 12.89 -25.12
CA SER A 14 -8.10 11.81 -24.84
C SER A 14 -7.38 10.57 -24.38
N LYS A 15 -7.68 10.09 -23.18
CA LYS A 15 -7.17 8.82 -22.62
C LYS A 15 -8.34 7.85 -22.43
N ASN A 16 -8.25 6.69 -23.05
CA ASN A 16 -9.22 5.61 -22.91
C ASN A 16 -8.58 4.46 -22.12
N TYR A 17 -9.20 4.09 -21.01
CA TYR A 17 -8.77 2.94 -20.21
C TYR A 17 -9.88 1.88 -20.22
N ASN A 18 -9.57 0.73 -20.77
CA ASN A 18 -10.42 -0.46 -20.67
C ASN A 18 -9.60 -1.56 -20.01
N THR A 19 -9.84 -1.80 -18.72
CA THR A 19 -9.06 -2.73 -17.91
C THR A 19 -10.01 -3.64 -17.15
N LEU A 20 -9.77 -4.94 -17.25
CA LEU A 20 -10.42 -5.94 -16.40
C LEU A 20 -9.72 -5.92 -15.03
N LEU A 21 -10.50 -5.77 -13.95
CA LEU A 21 -10.01 -5.74 -12.58
C LEU A 21 -10.57 -6.94 -11.81
N PRO A 22 -10.01 -8.14 -11.97
CA PRO A 22 -10.47 -9.32 -11.26
C PRO A 22 -10.18 -9.20 -9.76
N ASP A 23 -11.15 -9.60 -8.96
CA ASP A 23 -11.07 -9.78 -7.51
C ASP A 23 -11.60 -11.17 -7.19
N LEU A 24 -10.72 -12.04 -6.69
CA LEU A 24 -11.02 -13.44 -6.40
C LEU A 24 -10.80 -13.72 -4.91
N LEU A 25 -11.77 -14.34 -4.29
CA LEU A 25 -11.70 -14.77 -2.91
C LEU A 25 -12.10 -16.26 -2.80
N LEU A 26 -11.16 -17.07 -2.32
CA LEU A 26 -11.39 -18.45 -1.94
C LEU A 26 -11.31 -18.58 -0.42
N LYS A 27 -12.34 -19.20 0.18
CA LYS A 27 -12.33 -19.56 1.60
C LYS A 27 -12.59 -21.03 1.76
N TYR A 28 -11.81 -21.66 2.62
CA TYR A 28 -11.96 -23.07 2.93
C TYR A 28 -11.77 -23.33 4.42
N SER A 29 -12.74 -24.01 5.03
CA SER A 29 -12.68 -24.43 6.43
C SER A 29 -12.39 -25.92 6.50
N PHE A 30 -11.20 -26.28 6.94
CA PHE A 30 -10.80 -27.68 7.12
C PHE A 30 -11.52 -28.32 8.31
N SER A 31 -11.84 -27.51 9.31
CA SER A 31 -12.58 -27.89 10.53
C SER A 31 -13.00 -26.63 11.28
N ASP A 32 -13.73 -26.78 12.38
CA ASP A 32 -14.07 -25.66 13.29
C ASP A 32 -12.85 -24.95 13.86
N LYS A 33 -11.66 -25.53 13.73
CA LYS A 33 -10.41 -25.01 14.30
C LYS A 33 -9.48 -24.40 13.26
N PHE A 34 -9.64 -24.72 11.96
CA PHE A 34 -8.69 -24.33 10.93
C PHE A 34 -9.41 -23.82 9.71
N ASP A 35 -9.06 -22.63 9.29
CA ASP A 35 -9.56 -21.98 8.08
C ASP A 35 -8.42 -21.39 7.25
N LEU A 36 -8.61 -21.39 5.94
CA LEU A 36 -7.73 -20.77 4.96
C LEU A 36 -8.55 -19.82 4.11
N SER A 37 -8.01 -18.64 3.86
CA SER A 37 -8.51 -17.78 2.78
C SER A 37 -7.36 -17.38 1.86
N ALA A 38 -7.65 -17.38 0.56
CA ALA A 38 -6.75 -16.90 -0.48
C ALA A 38 -7.48 -15.80 -1.25
N THR A 39 -6.81 -14.68 -1.47
CA THR A 39 -7.32 -13.57 -2.28
C THR A 39 -6.33 -13.24 -3.38
N TYR A 40 -6.85 -12.87 -4.54
CA TYR A 40 -6.12 -12.24 -5.62
C TYR A 40 -6.87 -10.98 -6.04
N ASN A 41 -6.17 -9.87 -6.14
CA ASN A 41 -6.72 -8.61 -6.60
C ASN A 41 -5.80 -8.01 -7.66
N HIS A 42 -6.37 -7.64 -8.79
CA HIS A 42 -5.73 -6.78 -9.77
C HIS A 42 -6.30 -5.37 -9.62
N ASN A 43 -5.44 -4.40 -9.36
CA ASN A 43 -5.81 -3.01 -9.18
C ASN A 43 -5.11 -2.13 -10.19
N ILE A 44 -5.68 -0.96 -10.44
CA ILE A 44 -5.06 0.05 -11.28
C ILE A 44 -5.19 1.42 -10.61
N TRP A 45 -4.06 2.04 -10.35
CA TRP A 45 -4.00 3.43 -9.94
C TRP A 45 -3.92 4.30 -11.18
N ARG A 46 -4.83 5.25 -11.32
CA ARG A 46 -4.88 6.18 -12.47
C ARG A 46 -4.47 7.57 -12.01
N PRO A 47 -3.67 8.29 -12.80
CA PRO A 47 -3.36 9.68 -12.53
C PRO A 47 -4.63 10.52 -12.39
N TYR A 48 -4.60 11.49 -11.48
CA TYR A 48 -5.67 12.46 -11.37
C TYR A 48 -5.65 13.42 -12.57
N TYR A 49 -6.81 14.00 -12.87
CA TYR A 49 -6.96 14.95 -13.96
C TYR A 49 -5.95 16.13 -13.89
N SER A 50 -5.71 16.66 -12.70
CA SER A 50 -4.74 17.74 -12.47
C SER A 50 -3.30 17.34 -12.79
N GLU A 51 -2.96 16.04 -12.70
CA GLU A 51 -1.62 15.53 -13.01
C GLU A 51 -1.29 15.52 -14.51
N PHE A 52 -2.29 15.69 -15.35
CA PHE A 52 -2.11 15.84 -16.80
C PHE A 52 -1.98 17.29 -17.27
N ASN A 53 -2.21 18.28 -16.40
CA ASN A 53 -2.18 19.69 -16.78
C ASN A 53 -0.74 20.16 -17.10
N PRO A 54 -0.40 20.46 -18.38
CA PRO A 54 0.96 20.80 -18.77
C PRO A 54 1.36 22.25 -18.42
N PHE A 55 0.44 23.04 -17.89
CA PHE A 55 0.75 24.42 -17.55
C PHE A 55 1.62 24.50 -16.29
N LEU A 56 2.57 25.45 -16.34
CA LEU A 56 3.42 25.74 -15.21
C LEU A 56 2.64 26.59 -14.19
N LEU A 57 2.35 26.01 -13.04
CA LEU A 57 1.61 26.64 -11.96
C LEU A 57 2.54 26.93 -10.78
N PRO A 58 2.50 28.12 -10.16
CA PRO A 58 3.25 28.39 -8.96
C PRO A 58 2.71 27.56 -7.78
N SER A 59 3.61 27.07 -6.93
CA SER A 59 3.30 26.36 -5.70
C SER A 59 3.63 27.22 -4.48
N ASP A 60 3.02 26.92 -3.33
CA ASP A 60 3.16 27.73 -2.10
C ASP A 60 4.57 27.69 -1.48
N ASP A 61 5.38 26.69 -1.85
CA ASP A 61 6.76 26.49 -1.37
C ASP A 61 7.84 27.21 -2.21
N GLY A 62 7.42 28.05 -3.17
CA GLY A 62 8.33 28.74 -4.10
C GLY A 62 8.81 27.88 -5.26
N THR A 63 8.29 26.66 -5.39
CA THR A 63 8.47 25.80 -6.57
C THR A 63 7.35 26.04 -7.58
N TYR A 64 7.46 25.39 -8.71
CA TYR A 64 6.41 25.35 -9.72
C TYR A 64 5.94 23.90 -9.87
N TYR A 65 4.68 23.71 -10.22
CA TYR A 65 4.11 22.42 -10.57
C TYR A 65 3.76 22.41 -12.07
N ARG A 66 4.07 21.30 -12.73
CA ARG A 66 3.67 21.02 -14.10
C ARG A 66 3.22 19.56 -14.17
N GLY A 67 2.02 19.31 -14.66
CA GLY A 67 1.54 17.96 -14.93
C GLY A 67 2.20 17.37 -16.18
N ASN A 68 2.04 16.07 -16.36
CA ASN A 68 2.62 15.32 -17.47
C ASN A 68 1.51 14.59 -18.25
N MET A 69 1.32 14.97 -19.49
CA MET A 69 0.29 14.41 -20.37
C MET A 69 0.56 12.94 -20.75
N ASP A 70 1.81 12.48 -20.64
CA ASP A 70 2.22 11.12 -20.97
C ASP A 70 2.11 10.13 -19.81
N LEU A 71 1.58 10.57 -18.65
CA LEU A 71 1.39 9.69 -17.52
C LEU A 71 0.57 8.45 -17.86
N GLN A 72 1.04 7.34 -17.37
CA GLN A 72 0.43 6.03 -17.52
C GLN A 72 -0.27 5.61 -16.22
N ALA A 73 -1.29 4.78 -16.36
CA ALA A 73 -1.90 4.16 -15.19
C ALA A 73 -0.96 3.08 -14.63
N ASN A 74 -0.92 2.95 -13.31
CA ASN A 74 -0.09 1.97 -12.59
C ASN A 74 -0.93 0.74 -12.22
N PRO A 75 -0.88 -0.36 -12.99
CA PRO A 75 -1.49 -1.62 -12.61
C PRO A 75 -0.64 -2.35 -11.58
N SER A 76 -1.31 -3.01 -10.65
CA SER A 76 -0.65 -3.79 -9.61
C SER A 76 -1.45 -5.02 -9.26
N ASP A 77 -0.75 -6.07 -8.88
CA ASP A 77 -1.32 -7.35 -8.46
C ASP A 77 -0.99 -7.63 -6.99
N ARG A 78 -1.97 -8.20 -6.30
CA ARG A 78 -1.82 -8.63 -4.92
C ARG A 78 -2.37 -10.03 -4.72
N VAL A 79 -1.55 -10.89 -4.13
CA VAL A 79 -1.95 -12.20 -3.65
C VAL A 79 -1.84 -12.21 -2.13
N SER A 80 -2.87 -12.69 -1.44
CA SER A 80 -2.85 -12.80 0.01
C SER A 80 -3.34 -14.19 0.43
N LEU A 81 -2.61 -14.82 1.35
CA LEU A 81 -2.99 -16.05 2.01
C LEU A 81 -3.15 -15.78 3.50
N LYS A 82 -4.26 -16.20 4.06
CA LYS A 82 -4.53 -16.07 5.49
C LYS A 82 -4.94 -17.41 6.06
N PHE A 83 -4.22 -17.89 7.06
CA PHE A 83 -4.50 -19.10 7.79
C PHE A 83 -4.95 -18.76 9.21
N GLY A 84 -6.13 -19.24 9.60
CA GLY A 84 -6.73 -19.07 10.91
C GLY A 84 -6.66 -20.36 11.73
N ILE A 85 -6.29 -20.24 13.01
CA ILE A 85 -6.23 -21.36 13.95
C ILE A 85 -7.12 -21.04 15.15
N ARG A 86 -8.15 -21.86 15.37
CA ARG A 86 -9.10 -21.74 16.47
C ARG A 86 -9.73 -20.36 16.60
N LYS A 87 -9.82 -19.59 15.48
CA LYS A 87 -10.29 -18.20 15.45
C LYS A 87 -9.56 -17.24 16.40
N LYS A 88 -8.35 -17.62 16.83
CA LYS A 88 -7.54 -16.88 17.79
C LYS A 88 -6.18 -16.48 17.26
N TYR A 89 -5.58 -17.30 16.42
CA TYR A 89 -4.28 -17.07 15.81
C TYR A 89 -4.46 -16.93 14.32
N PHE A 90 -3.81 -15.93 13.73
CA PHE A 90 -3.86 -15.68 12.30
C PHE A 90 -2.44 -15.48 11.78
N ILE A 91 -2.11 -16.20 10.73
CA ILE A 91 -0.88 -16.00 9.96
C ILE A 91 -1.33 -15.54 8.58
N SER A 92 -0.77 -14.45 8.07
CA SER A 92 -1.02 -14.00 6.71
C SER A 92 0.26 -13.68 5.99
N ALA A 93 0.35 -14.19 4.76
CA ALA A 93 1.41 -13.87 3.81
C ALA A 93 0.80 -13.07 2.66
N ASN A 94 1.44 -11.97 2.28
CA ASN A 94 0.99 -11.15 1.16
C ASN A 94 2.17 -10.94 0.20
N TYR A 95 1.85 -10.98 -1.07
CA TYR A 95 2.73 -10.64 -2.16
C TYR A 95 2.07 -9.58 -3.01
N TYR A 96 2.80 -8.53 -3.31
CA TYR A 96 2.40 -7.43 -4.17
C TYR A 96 3.47 -7.22 -5.23
N PHE A 97 3.06 -6.94 -6.46
CA PHE A 97 3.98 -6.47 -7.48
C PHE A 97 3.33 -5.44 -8.40
N SER A 98 4.17 -4.56 -8.95
CA SER A 98 3.84 -3.64 -10.02
C SER A 98 5.02 -3.58 -10.99
N ASN A 99 4.76 -3.35 -12.27
CA ASN A 99 5.80 -3.31 -13.31
C ASN A 99 6.17 -1.87 -13.71
N HIS A 100 5.43 -0.89 -13.28
CA HIS A 100 5.74 0.53 -13.42
C HIS A 100 5.00 1.34 -12.36
N ASP A 101 5.48 2.52 -12.11
CA ASP A 101 4.89 3.46 -11.18
C ASP A 101 5.04 4.87 -11.74
N TYR A 102 4.41 5.86 -11.13
CA TYR A 102 4.73 7.25 -11.35
C TYR A 102 4.74 7.99 -10.02
N TRP A 103 5.64 8.94 -9.88
CA TRP A 103 5.73 9.81 -8.73
C TRP A 103 6.33 11.15 -9.10
N THR A 104 6.30 12.07 -8.18
CA THR A 104 6.83 13.41 -8.39
C THR A 104 8.35 13.39 -8.50
N SER A 105 8.88 13.90 -9.61
CA SER A 105 10.28 14.27 -9.80
C SER A 105 10.45 15.79 -9.72
N TYR A 106 11.69 16.23 -9.51
CA TYR A 106 12.05 17.64 -9.50
C TYR A 106 13.08 17.92 -10.57
N VAL A 107 12.76 18.87 -11.44
CA VAL A 107 13.66 19.33 -12.49
C VAL A 107 13.94 20.82 -12.32
N VAL A 108 15.09 21.28 -12.79
CA VAL A 108 15.45 22.70 -12.77
C VAL A 108 15.49 23.20 -14.21
N GLU A 109 14.58 24.12 -14.55
CA GLU A 109 14.49 24.76 -15.86
C GLU A 109 14.45 26.29 -15.66
N ASP A 110 15.28 27.02 -16.38
CA ASP A 110 15.37 28.49 -16.33
C ASP A 110 15.47 29.07 -14.91
N GLY A 111 16.24 28.39 -14.04
CA GLY A 111 16.40 28.79 -12.65
C GLY A 111 15.20 28.54 -11.75
N LYS A 112 14.18 27.84 -12.24
CA LYS A 112 12.99 27.45 -11.47
C LYS A 112 13.07 25.97 -11.13
N THR A 113 12.71 25.61 -9.92
CA THR A 113 12.49 24.21 -9.53
C THR A 113 11.05 23.83 -9.86
N ILE A 114 10.90 22.82 -10.69
CA ILE A 114 9.60 22.34 -11.17
C ILE A 114 9.39 20.95 -10.61
N SER A 115 8.28 20.74 -9.91
CA SER A 115 7.79 19.42 -9.53
C SER A 115 6.86 18.90 -10.62
N GLU A 116 7.12 17.69 -11.11
CA GLU A 116 6.28 17.05 -12.14
C GLU A 116 6.14 15.56 -11.90
N PRO A 117 4.95 14.99 -12.17
CA PRO A 117 4.76 13.55 -12.12
C PRO A 117 5.45 12.90 -13.32
N THR A 118 6.25 11.88 -13.05
CA THR A 118 7.08 11.19 -14.05
C THR A 118 6.83 9.69 -13.99
N ASN A 119 6.70 9.05 -15.16
CA ASN A 119 6.61 7.60 -15.25
C ASN A 119 7.97 6.95 -14.94
N PHE A 120 7.90 5.86 -14.21
CA PHE A 120 9.04 5.01 -13.90
C PHE A 120 8.71 3.56 -14.25
N ASP A 121 9.55 2.93 -15.03
CA ASP A 121 9.38 1.54 -15.42
C ASP A 121 10.23 0.63 -14.52
N GLY A 122 9.76 -0.58 -14.34
CA GLY A 122 10.48 -1.61 -13.61
C GLY A 122 9.64 -2.26 -12.52
N ARG A 123 10.02 -3.48 -12.18
CA ARG A 123 9.28 -4.30 -11.23
C ARG A 123 9.65 -3.92 -9.80
N VAL A 124 8.61 -3.65 -9.02
CA VAL A 124 8.67 -3.53 -7.56
C VAL A 124 7.92 -4.70 -6.96
N GLU A 125 8.56 -5.44 -6.07
CA GLU A 125 7.97 -6.57 -5.36
C GLU A 125 7.95 -6.31 -3.86
N ARG A 126 6.83 -6.64 -3.21
CA ARG A 126 6.68 -6.51 -1.76
C ARG A 126 6.13 -7.80 -1.18
N TYR A 127 6.81 -8.29 -0.18
CA TYR A 127 6.43 -9.47 0.59
C TYR A 127 6.15 -9.06 2.03
N SER A 128 5.08 -9.56 2.60
CA SER A 128 4.82 -9.39 4.03
C SER A 128 4.34 -10.67 4.67
N LEU A 129 4.85 -10.93 5.87
CA LEU A 129 4.39 -12.00 6.72
C LEU A 129 3.91 -11.38 8.04
N ASN A 130 2.68 -11.69 8.41
CA ASN A 130 2.09 -11.15 9.63
C ASN A 130 1.57 -12.29 10.50
N PHE A 131 1.82 -12.20 11.79
CA PHE A 131 1.19 -13.00 12.81
C PHE A 131 0.36 -12.10 13.71
N ASN A 132 -0.88 -12.49 13.95
CA ASN A 132 -1.79 -11.78 14.83
C ASN A 132 -2.48 -12.76 15.77
N THR A 133 -2.60 -12.41 17.04
CA THR A 133 -3.40 -13.17 17.99
C THR A 133 -4.17 -12.24 18.92
N ASN A 134 -5.39 -12.67 19.26
CA ASN A 134 -6.21 -12.05 20.28
C ASN A 134 -6.61 -13.12 21.32
N GLN A 135 -6.16 -12.94 22.54
CA GLN A 135 -6.40 -13.85 23.64
C GLN A 135 -7.18 -13.14 24.74
N SER A 136 -8.18 -13.82 25.27
CA SER A 136 -8.97 -13.35 26.41
C SER A 136 -8.91 -14.34 27.56
N PHE A 137 -8.71 -13.82 28.77
CA PHE A 137 -8.56 -14.57 30.00
C PHE A 137 -9.51 -14.04 31.07
N PHE A 138 -9.71 -14.81 32.12
CA PHE A 138 -10.50 -14.41 33.29
C PHE A 138 -11.92 -13.94 32.93
N LYS A 139 -12.67 -14.71 32.13
CA LYS A 139 -14.01 -14.36 31.65
C LYS A 139 -14.02 -13.01 30.91
N ASN A 140 -13.05 -12.82 30.01
CA ASN A 140 -12.85 -11.61 29.20
C ASN A 140 -12.45 -10.35 30.00
N LYS A 141 -11.98 -10.49 31.24
CA LYS A 141 -11.46 -9.34 31.98
C LYS A 141 -10.10 -8.89 31.49
N LEU A 142 -9.25 -9.82 31.03
CA LEU A 142 -7.93 -9.54 30.45
C LEU A 142 -7.96 -9.89 28.97
N SER A 143 -7.63 -8.94 28.11
CA SER A 143 -7.43 -9.15 26.68
C SER A 143 -6.00 -8.81 26.31
N ILE A 144 -5.37 -9.66 25.50
CA ILE A 144 -4.02 -9.46 24.97
C ILE A 144 -4.11 -9.60 23.46
N ASN A 145 -3.79 -8.51 22.75
CA ASN A 145 -3.58 -8.53 21.31
C ASN A 145 -2.10 -8.43 21.02
N LEU A 146 -1.57 -9.35 20.24
CA LEU A 146 -0.20 -9.34 19.77
C LEU A 146 -0.20 -9.33 18.24
N ASN A 147 0.58 -8.43 17.66
CA ASN A 147 0.85 -8.38 16.23
C ASN A 147 2.36 -8.42 16.03
N VAL A 148 2.83 -9.23 15.09
CA VAL A 148 4.23 -9.26 14.62
C VAL A 148 4.19 -9.24 13.11
N SER A 149 4.98 -8.38 12.49
CA SER A 149 5.05 -8.26 11.03
C SER A 149 6.49 -8.18 10.55
N GLY A 150 6.76 -8.86 9.45
CA GLY A 150 7.98 -8.72 8.68
C GLY A 150 7.64 -8.31 7.26
N ASN A 151 8.37 -7.34 6.71
CA ASN A 151 8.19 -6.87 5.35
C ASN A 151 9.53 -6.86 4.62
N TYR A 152 9.48 -7.21 3.35
CA TYR A 152 10.61 -7.14 2.43
C TYR A 152 10.12 -6.54 1.12
N THR A 153 10.85 -5.55 0.63
CA THR A 153 10.59 -4.91 -0.66
C THR A 153 11.83 -5.02 -1.53
N ASP A 154 11.66 -5.51 -2.75
CA ASP A 154 12.69 -5.55 -3.78
C ASP A 154 12.39 -4.48 -4.84
N ASN A 155 13.31 -3.54 -5.00
CA ASN A 155 13.25 -2.46 -5.97
C ASN A 155 14.40 -2.57 -6.99
N SER A 156 15.13 -3.68 -7.06
CA SER A 156 16.36 -3.78 -7.83
C SER A 156 16.16 -3.55 -9.33
N ASP A 157 15.14 -4.15 -9.93
CA ASP A 157 14.80 -3.95 -11.35
C ASP A 157 14.34 -2.50 -11.60
N PHE A 158 13.49 -1.97 -10.76
CA PHE A 158 12.99 -0.60 -10.83
C PHE A 158 14.12 0.42 -10.73
N ASN A 159 14.99 0.29 -9.73
CA ASN A 159 16.13 1.19 -9.57
C ASN A 159 17.10 1.13 -10.75
N THR A 160 17.38 -0.07 -11.27
CA THR A 160 18.27 -0.26 -12.41
C THR A 160 17.71 0.38 -13.68
N ARG A 161 16.44 0.15 -14.00
CA ARG A 161 15.78 0.69 -15.19
C ARG A 161 15.70 2.21 -15.19
N ASN A 162 15.53 2.81 -14.03
CA ASN A 162 15.38 4.25 -13.90
C ASN A 162 16.66 4.97 -13.45
N ASN A 163 17.80 4.28 -13.42
CA ASN A 163 19.11 4.80 -13.00
C ASN A 163 19.09 5.45 -11.61
N LEU A 164 18.30 4.89 -10.69
CA LEU A 164 18.16 5.42 -9.35
C LEU A 164 19.25 4.89 -8.42
N GLN A 165 19.90 5.79 -7.70
CA GLN A 165 20.87 5.44 -6.65
C GLN A 165 20.17 5.24 -5.29
N ALA A 166 19.18 4.36 -5.25
CA ALA A 166 18.43 4.03 -4.06
C ALA A 166 18.76 2.61 -3.57
N LYS A 167 18.33 2.27 -2.36
CA LYS A 167 18.48 0.90 -1.88
C LYS A 167 17.65 -0.06 -2.72
N ASN A 168 18.26 -1.15 -3.18
CA ASN A 168 17.59 -2.17 -3.97
C ASN A 168 16.59 -2.99 -3.15
N TYR A 169 16.83 -3.12 -1.85
CA TYR A 169 15.89 -3.80 -0.95
C TYR A 169 15.71 -3.04 0.34
N ILE A 170 14.50 -3.16 0.89
CA ILE A 170 14.12 -2.62 2.18
C ILE A 170 13.51 -3.78 2.97
N SER A 171 14.02 -4.03 4.17
CA SER A 171 13.45 -5.01 5.08
C SER A 171 13.20 -4.38 6.43
N ASN A 172 12.08 -4.72 7.05
CA ASN A 172 11.79 -4.34 8.41
C ASN A 172 11.03 -5.46 9.14
N ILE A 173 11.21 -5.51 10.44
CA ILE A 173 10.44 -6.36 11.35
C ILE A 173 9.93 -5.45 12.45
N GLY A 174 8.65 -5.55 12.75
CA GLY A 174 8.03 -4.81 13.83
C GLY A 174 7.02 -5.66 14.58
N GLY A 175 6.67 -5.20 15.75
CA GLY A 175 5.65 -5.86 16.55
C GLY A 175 5.00 -4.91 17.54
N SER A 176 3.75 -5.19 17.88
CA SER A 176 3.01 -4.43 18.88
C SER A 176 2.19 -5.36 19.77
N SER A 177 2.02 -4.97 21.01
CA SER A 177 1.14 -5.64 21.95
C SER A 177 0.20 -4.60 22.58
N ASN A 178 -1.08 -4.93 22.64
CA ASN A 178 -2.05 -4.19 23.42
C ASN A 178 -2.60 -5.10 24.52
N ILE A 179 -2.55 -4.64 25.75
CA ILE A 179 -3.05 -5.34 26.92
C ILE A 179 -4.16 -4.49 27.54
N SER A 180 -5.34 -5.08 27.67
CA SER A 180 -6.49 -4.43 28.29
C SER A 180 -7.02 -5.24 29.46
N TYR A 181 -7.19 -4.62 30.62
CA TYR A 181 -7.80 -5.23 31.79
C TYR A 181 -9.02 -4.42 32.22
N THR A 182 -10.16 -5.07 32.34
CA THR A 182 -11.43 -4.44 32.70
C THR A 182 -11.87 -4.84 34.11
N ASN A 183 -12.55 -3.97 34.82
CA ASN A 183 -13.03 -4.15 36.18
C ASN A 183 -11.91 -4.46 37.19
N LEU A 184 -10.83 -3.67 37.13
CA LEU A 184 -9.76 -3.76 38.10
C LEU A 184 -10.28 -3.48 39.52
N LEU A 185 -9.90 -4.32 40.49
CA LEU A 185 -10.30 -4.19 41.90
C LEU A 185 -11.80 -4.11 42.13
N SER A 186 -12.61 -4.83 41.35
CA SER A 186 -14.09 -4.84 41.43
C SER A 186 -14.74 -3.45 41.23
N LYS A 187 -13.99 -2.49 40.69
CA LYS A 187 -14.47 -1.16 40.26
C LYS A 187 -14.47 -1.10 38.75
N ASN A 188 -15.25 -0.18 38.17
CA ASN A 188 -15.27 0.06 36.71
C ASN A 188 -13.99 0.78 36.24
N ILE A 189 -12.83 0.24 36.61
CA ILE A 189 -11.50 0.75 36.22
C ILE A 189 -10.99 -0.12 35.08
N ASN A 190 -10.68 0.50 33.94
CA ASN A 190 -10.08 -0.15 32.79
C ASN A 190 -8.62 0.32 32.66
N LEU A 191 -7.70 -0.62 32.52
CA LEU A 191 -6.30 -0.35 32.24
C LEU A 191 -6.00 -0.82 30.82
N ASN A 192 -5.41 0.08 30.01
CA ASN A 192 -4.90 -0.26 28.69
C ASN A 192 -3.40 0.11 28.62
N ALA A 193 -2.59 -0.79 28.13
CA ALA A 193 -1.19 -0.56 27.87
C ALA A 193 -0.87 -0.98 26.43
N TRP A 194 -0.08 -0.18 25.75
CA TRP A 194 0.41 -0.48 24.41
C TRP A 194 1.94 -0.42 24.40
N VAL A 195 2.56 -1.39 23.76
CA VAL A 195 4.00 -1.43 23.48
C VAL A 195 4.21 -1.79 22.02
N GLY A 196 5.04 -1.04 21.33
CA GLY A 196 5.41 -1.30 19.94
C GLY A 196 6.91 -1.16 19.73
N TYR A 197 7.41 -1.93 18.76
CA TYR A 197 8.78 -1.87 18.24
C TYR A 197 8.70 -1.88 16.71
N TYR A 198 9.47 -0.99 16.07
CA TYR A 198 9.53 -0.82 14.60
C TYR A 198 10.97 -0.75 14.13
#